data_f9e141d0f9360b3e2f44dce7606ec707
#
_entry.id   f9e141d0f9360b3e2f44dce7606ec707
#
_cell.length_a   1.000
_cell.length_b   1.000
_cell.length_c   1.000
_cell.angle_alpha   90.00
_cell.angle_beta   90.00
_cell.angle_gamma   90.00
#
_symmetry.space_group_name_H-M   'P 1'
#
loop_
_entity.id
_entity.type
_entity.pdbx_description
1 polymer ?
#
loop_
_entity_poly.entity_id
_entity_poly.type
_entity_poly.pdbx_seq_one_letter_code
_entity_poly.pdbx_strand_id
1 'polypeptide(L)'
;MDSRTRILNTLNFDSVDRVAHFESMFELEKEAFGLSFPKQEDWANFSAVERERALDQTMEVYSHIIDHYQWDALAVYNPWEDVEAVALAVKNFGRQIFVGGMVGHSTHSIESVADWEEFAYQIFDDRPALHAQAELM
;
A
#
# COMPACT_ATOMS: atom_id res chain seq x y z
N MET A 1 9.83 -19.60 12.70
CA MET A 1 9.21 -19.36 11.35
C MET A 1 9.60 -17.96 10.92
N ASP A 2 9.97 -17.74 9.65
CA ASP A 2 10.23 -16.39 9.15
C ASP A 2 8.92 -15.63 8.91
N SER A 3 9.01 -14.30 8.82
CA SER A 3 7.86 -13.40 8.72
C SER A 3 7.01 -13.66 7.48
N ARG A 4 7.65 -13.86 6.32
CA ARG A 4 6.94 -14.13 5.07
C ARG A 4 6.15 -15.45 5.13
N THR A 5 6.78 -16.51 5.62
CA THR A 5 6.11 -17.82 5.80
C THR A 5 4.95 -17.70 6.78
N ARG A 6 5.11 -16.90 7.84
CA ARG A 6 4.05 -16.68 8.84
C ARG A 6 2.82 -16.02 8.22
N ILE A 7 3.00 -14.98 7.40
CA ILE A 7 1.89 -14.34 6.68
C ILE A 7 1.21 -15.34 5.73
N LEU A 8 1.98 -16.06 4.92
CA LEU A 8 1.42 -17.02 3.97
C LEU A 8 0.62 -18.13 4.66
N ASN A 9 1.16 -18.68 5.76
CA ASN A 9 0.45 -19.68 6.55
C ASN A 9 -0.83 -19.09 7.18
N THR A 10 -0.77 -17.85 7.69
CA THR A 10 -1.96 -17.17 8.23
C THR A 10 -3.05 -17.04 7.16
N LEU A 11 -2.70 -16.61 5.94
CA LEU A 11 -3.64 -16.46 4.83
C LEU A 11 -4.23 -17.80 4.37
N ASN A 12 -3.46 -18.89 4.50
CA ASN A 12 -3.90 -20.25 4.16
C ASN A 12 -4.61 -20.98 5.32
N PHE A 13 -4.77 -20.35 6.48
CA PHE A 13 -5.30 -20.94 7.71
C PHE A 13 -4.45 -22.12 8.25
N ASP A 14 -3.15 -22.11 7.95
CA ASP A 14 -2.18 -23.07 8.46
C ASP A 14 -1.67 -22.66 9.84
N SER A 15 -1.01 -23.60 10.53
CA SER A 15 -0.43 -23.34 11.85
C SER A 15 0.73 -22.35 11.78
N VAL A 16 0.76 -21.41 12.72
CA VAL A 16 1.81 -20.40 12.89
C VAL A 16 2.40 -20.45 14.31
N ASP A 17 3.62 -19.96 14.47
CA ASP A 17 4.33 -19.90 15.75
C ASP A 17 3.83 -18.74 16.64
N ARG A 18 3.33 -17.66 16.03
CA ARG A 18 2.65 -16.51 16.67
C ARG A 18 1.72 -15.85 15.68
N VAL A 19 0.86 -14.98 16.15
CA VAL A 19 0.03 -14.14 15.28
C VAL A 19 0.93 -13.29 14.39
N ALA A 20 0.63 -13.24 13.10
CA ALA A 20 1.29 -12.35 12.17
C ALA A 20 0.95 -10.89 12.50
N HIS A 21 1.94 -10.01 12.46
CA HIS A 21 1.79 -8.61 12.85
C HIS A 21 2.18 -7.67 11.73
N PHE A 22 1.30 -6.78 11.40
CA PHE A 22 1.54 -5.57 10.58
C PHE A 22 0.40 -4.58 10.80
N GLU A 23 0.61 -3.35 10.41
CA GLU A 23 -0.44 -2.33 10.38
C GLU A 23 -0.63 -1.82 8.95
N SER A 24 -1.86 -1.42 8.63
CA SER A 24 -2.17 -0.89 7.29
C SER A 24 -1.54 0.49 7.06
N MET A 25 -1.46 1.30 8.11
CA MET A 25 -0.79 2.60 8.13
C MET A 25 -0.14 2.84 9.48
N PHE A 26 0.99 3.55 9.49
CA PHE A 26 1.69 3.97 10.70
C PHE A 26 1.98 5.47 10.58
N GLU A 27 1.53 6.25 11.54
CA GLU A 27 1.56 7.72 11.50
C GLU A 27 2.35 8.33 12.69
N LEU A 28 3.15 7.51 13.37
CA LEU A 28 3.95 7.94 14.53
C LEU A 28 5.47 7.89 14.24
N GLU A 29 5.88 7.86 13.00
CA GLU A 29 7.27 7.74 12.59
C GLU A 29 8.12 8.92 13.07
N LYS A 30 7.53 10.12 13.12
CA LYS A 30 8.19 11.32 13.60
C LYS A 30 8.45 11.26 15.11
N GLU A 31 7.47 10.84 15.88
CA GLU A 31 7.54 10.70 17.33
C GLU A 31 8.46 9.53 17.73
N ALA A 32 8.36 8.42 17.00
CA ALA A 32 9.11 7.21 17.31
C ALA A 32 10.59 7.29 16.89
N PHE A 33 10.87 7.88 15.73
CA PHE A 33 12.20 7.81 15.10
C PHE A 33 12.79 9.17 14.72
N GLY A 34 12.03 10.26 14.83
CA GLY A 34 12.44 11.59 14.33
C GLY A 34 12.48 11.67 12.80
N LEU A 35 11.93 10.67 12.11
CA LEU A 35 11.84 10.59 10.66
C LEU A 35 10.43 10.98 10.21
N SER A 36 10.28 11.32 8.93
CA SER A 36 8.96 11.59 8.35
C SER A 36 8.94 11.13 6.91
N PHE A 37 7.80 10.65 6.47
CA PHE A 37 7.57 10.45 5.04
C PHE A 37 7.60 11.78 4.29
N PRO A 38 8.00 11.79 3.00
CA PRO A 38 7.76 12.92 2.13
C PRO A 38 6.26 13.23 2.06
N LYS A 39 5.91 14.51 1.99
CA LYS A 39 4.51 14.90 1.94
C LYS A 39 3.87 14.47 0.62
N GLN A 40 2.69 13.88 0.70
CA GLN A 40 1.95 13.38 -0.46
C GLN A 40 1.69 14.47 -1.51
N GLU A 41 1.41 15.70 -1.08
CA GLU A 41 1.15 16.84 -1.94
C GLU A 41 2.35 17.29 -2.80
N ASP A 42 3.57 16.97 -2.38
CA ASP A 42 4.80 17.36 -3.07
C ASP A 42 5.15 16.41 -4.23
N TRP A 43 4.66 15.16 -4.20
CA TRP A 43 5.04 14.12 -5.17
C TRP A 43 4.78 14.49 -6.62
N ALA A 44 3.69 15.18 -6.91
CA ALA A 44 3.33 15.60 -8.27
C ALA A 44 4.30 16.64 -8.85
N ASN A 45 5.06 17.33 -7.99
CA ASN A 45 5.94 18.43 -8.36
C ASN A 45 7.42 18.03 -8.34
N PHE A 46 7.77 16.84 -7.88
CA PHE A 46 9.15 16.38 -7.80
C PHE A 46 9.78 16.20 -9.17
N SER A 47 10.99 16.72 -9.34
CA SER A 47 11.88 16.31 -10.41
C SER A 47 12.29 14.83 -10.22
N ALA A 48 12.85 14.20 -11.25
CA ALA A 48 13.31 12.82 -11.16
C ALA A 48 14.30 12.58 -9.99
N VAL A 49 15.20 13.53 -9.75
CA VAL A 49 16.19 13.43 -8.66
C VAL A 49 15.53 13.58 -7.29
N GLU A 50 14.57 14.50 -7.16
CA GLU A 50 13.82 14.69 -5.90
C GLU A 50 12.95 13.47 -5.60
N ARG A 51 12.32 12.90 -6.63
CA ARG A 51 11.53 11.68 -6.51
C ARG A 51 12.39 10.50 -6.04
N GLU A 52 13.57 10.29 -6.62
CA GLU A 52 14.50 9.25 -6.17
C GLU A 52 14.86 9.40 -4.69
N ARG A 53 15.22 10.61 -4.26
CA ARG A 53 15.53 10.91 -2.86
C ARG A 53 14.33 10.69 -1.94
N ALA A 54 13.14 11.07 -2.39
CA ALA A 54 11.90 10.88 -1.64
C ALA A 54 11.57 9.39 -1.48
N LEU A 55 11.79 8.58 -2.50
CA LEU A 55 11.68 7.13 -2.44
C LEU A 55 12.69 6.51 -1.46
N ASP A 56 13.94 6.93 -1.50
CA ASP A 56 14.97 6.46 -0.55
C ASP A 56 14.58 6.81 0.89
N GLN A 57 14.14 8.04 1.15
CA GLN A 57 13.64 8.46 2.46
C GLN A 57 12.44 7.62 2.90
N THR A 58 11.52 7.33 2.00
CA THR A 58 10.37 6.47 2.27
C THR A 58 10.80 5.07 2.69
N MET A 59 11.77 4.49 1.99
CA MET A 59 12.30 3.16 2.33
C MET A 59 13.04 3.18 3.68
N GLU A 60 13.74 4.26 4.02
CA GLU A 60 14.37 4.42 5.33
C GLU A 60 13.32 4.41 6.46
N VAL A 61 12.24 5.17 6.32
CA VAL A 61 11.14 5.19 7.29
C VAL A 61 10.54 3.79 7.45
N TYR A 62 10.21 3.10 6.35
CA TYR A 62 9.69 1.74 6.41
C TYR A 62 10.67 0.76 7.08
N SER A 63 11.98 0.86 6.82
CA SER A 63 12.98 0.01 7.47
C SER A 63 12.93 0.16 8.98
N HIS A 64 12.89 1.40 9.50
CA HIS A 64 12.79 1.66 10.93
C HIS A 64 11.51 1.09 11.55
N ILE A 65 10.37 1.25 10.87
CA ILE A 65 9.09 0.71 11.34
C ILE A 65 9.13 -0.82 11.40
N ILE A 66 9.55 -1.45 10.31
CA ILE A 66 9.62 -2.92 10.19
C ILE A 66 10.54 -3.50 11.27
N ASP A 67 11.73 -2.94 11.43
CA ASP A 67 12.74 -3.46 12.36
C ASP A 67 12.32 -3.24 13.82
N HIS A 68 11.79 -2.06 14.15
CA HIS A 68 11.42 -1.73 15.51
C HIS A 68 10.19 -2.51 16.00
N TYR A 69 9.15 -2.59 15.15
CA TYR A 69 7.89 -3.24 15.51
C TYR A 69 7.82 -4.70 15.07
N GLN A 70 8.88 -5.23 14.46
CA GLN A 70 8.97 -6.62 13.99
C GLN A 70 7.78 -7.00 13.10
N TRP A 71 7.48 -6.17 12.12
CA TRP A 71 6.40 -6.42 11.19
C TRP A 71 6.67 -7.65 10.32
N ASP A 72 5.65 -8.44 10.08
CA ASP A 72 5.69 -9.62 9.23
C ASP A 72 5.26 -9.29 7.78
N ALA A 73 4.59 -8.17 7.59
CA ALA A 73 4.21 -7.65 6.29
C ALA A 73 4.30 -6.13 6.23
N LEU A 74 4.39 -5.59 5.03
CA LEU A 74 4.29 -4.17 4.72
C LEU A 74 3.23 -3.97 3.65
N ALA A 75 2.19 -3.18 3.96
CA ALA A 75 1.33 -2.56 2.98
C ALA A 75 1.92 -1.18 2.66
N VAL A 76 2.46 -1.01 1.44
CA VAL A 76 3.04 0.28 1.04
C VAL A 76 1.92 1.29 0.85
N TYR A 77 1.86 2.29 1.72
CA TYR A 77 0.84 3.33 1.77
C TYR A 77 1.38 4.75 1.52
N ASN A 78 2.70 4.91 1.48
CA ASN A 78 3.33 6.19 1.18
C ASN A 78 4.47 5.97 0.17
N PRO A 79 4.49 6.68 -0.96
CA PRO A 79 3.36 7.47 -1.47
C PRO A 79 2.16 6.58 -1.86
N TRP A 80 0.99 7.15 -1.80
CA TRP A 80 -0.26 6.43 -2.04
C TRP A 80 -0.34 5.93 -3.49
N GLU A 81 -0.70 4.64 -3.68
CA GLU A 81 -0.87 3.98 -4.99
C GLU A 81 0.34 4.09 -5.95
N ASP A 82 1.54 4.21 -5.40
CA ASP A 82 2.76 4.38 -6.19
C ASP A 82 3.41 3.03 -6.50
N VAL A 83 3.35 2.63 -7.76
CA VAL A 83 3.88 1.34 -8.24
C VAL A 83 5.40 1.26 -8.09
N GLU A 84 6.13 2.37 -8.25
CA GLU A 84 7.57 2.42 -8.11
C GLU A 84 8.00 2.23 -6.66
N ALA A 85 7.28 2.86 -5.72
CA ALA A 85 7.50 2.65 -4.28
C ALA A 85 7.24 1.19 -3.87
N VAL A 86 6.17 0.57 -4.38
CA VAL A 86 5.89 -0.85 -4.15
C VAL A 86 7.01 -1.73 -4.69
N ALA A 87 7.46 -1.49 -5.92
CA ALA A 87 8.55 -2.26 -6.54
C ALA A 87 9.86 -2.11 -5.75
N LEU A 88 10.17 -0.90 -5.28
CA LEU A 88 11.36 -0.64 -4.45
C LEU A 88 11.25 -1.31 -3.08
N ALA A 89 10.09 -1.27 -2.44
CA ALA A 89 9.84 -1.97 -1.17
C ALA A 89 9.98 -3.50 -1.33
N VAL A 90 9.46 -4.08 -2.42
CA VAL A 90 9.65 -5.50 -2.73
C VAL A 90 11.12 -5.84 -2.90
N LYS A 91 11.90 -5.00 -3.59
CA LYS A 91 13.35 -5.18 -3.76
C LYS A 91 14.08 -5.14 -2.41
N ASN A 92 13.73 -4.22 -1.53
CA ASN A 92 14.42 -4.00 -0.27
C ASN A 92 14.01 -5.02 0.82
N PHE A 93 12.74 -5.30 0.94
CA PHE A 93 12.17 -6.04 2.08
C PHE A 93 11.55 -7.39 1.71
N GLY A 94 11.19 -7.61 0.45
CA GLY A 94 10.38 -8.77 0.02
C GLY A 94 11.01 -10.14 0.21
N ARG A 95 12.32 -10.21 0.56
CA ARG A 95 12.97 -11.45 0.96
C ARG A 95 12.75 -11.81 2.43
N GLN A 96 12.47 -10.82 3.27
CA GLN A 96 12.34 -10.95 4.72
C GLN A 96 10.89 -10.98 5.17
N ILE A 97 10.05 -10.10 4.59
CA ILE A 97 8.65 -9.95 4.93
C ILE A 97 7.75 -10.04 3.70
N PHE A 98 6.45 -10.14 3.91
CA PHE A 98 5.47 -10.02 2.84
C PHE A 98 5.28 -8.54 2.49
N VAL A 99 5.39 -8.17 1.20
CA VAL A 99 5.20 -6.78 0.74
C VAL A 99 4.06 -6.74 -0.26
N GLY A 100 3.15 -5.80 -0.08
CA GLY A 100 2.07 -5.47 -0.99
C GLY A 100 1.84 -3.97 -1.09
N GLY A 101 1.12 -3.53 -2.10
CA GLY A 101 0.63 -2.17 -2.22
C GLY A 101 -0.78 -2.03 -1.66
N MET A 102 -1.14 -0.83 -1.26
CA MET A 102 -2.53 -0.49 -0.99
C MET A 102 -3.19 0.03 -2.26
N VAL A 103 -4.38 -0.47 -2.55
CA VAL A 103 -5.27 0.07 -3.57
C VAL A 103 -6.41 0.76 -2.84
N GLY A 104 -6.40 2.09 -2.84
CA GLY A 104 -7.30 2.89 -2.02
C GLY A 104 -8.62 3.27 -2.66
N HIS A 105 -8.70 3.22 -3.98
CA HIS A 105 -9.89 3.64 -4.69
C HIS A 105 -10.61 2.45 -5.32
N SER A 106 -11.89 2.31 -5.01
CA SER A 106 -12.79 1.57 -5.88
C SER A 106 -13.01 2.40 -7.16
N THR A 107 -13.26 1.74 -8.27
CA THR A 107 -13.60 2.36 -9.57
C THR A 107 -14.75 3.37 -9.42
N HIS A 108 -15.62 3.14 -8.44
CA HIS A 108 -16.76 3.99 -8.12
C HIS A 108 -16.81 4.24 -6.61
N SER A 109 -16.29 5.38 -6.19
CA SER A 109 -16.51 5.87 -4.83
C SER A 109 -17.83 6.66 -4.77
N ILE A 110 -18.38 6.79 -3.56
CA ILE A 110 -19.57 7.64 -3.31
C ILE A 110 -19.36 9.05 -3.87
N GLU A 111 -18.15 9.57 -3.76
CA GLU A 111 -17.79 10.93 -4.20
C GLU A 111 -17.61 11.03 -5.73
N SER A 112 -17.30 9.93 -6.41
CA SER A 112 -17.09 9.91 -7.86
C SER A 112 -18.37 9.71 -8.67
N VAL A 113 -19.47 9.33 -8.03
CA VAL A 113 -20.77 9.10 -8.70
C VAL A 113 -21.56 10.40 -8.72
N ALA A 114 -21.55 11.06 -9.88
CA ALA A 114 -22.27 12.32 -10.07
C ALA A 114 -23.81 12.13 -10.14
N ASP A 115 -24.27 10.99 -10.64
CA ASP A 115 -25.67 10.63 -10.77
C ASP A 115 -25.89 9.18 -10.30
N TRP A 116 -26.50 9.02 -9.14
CA TRP A 116 -26.77 7.72 -8.54
C TRP A 116 -27.86 6.93 -9.25
N GLU A 117 -28.81 7.60 -9.89
CA GLU A 117 -29.88 6.92 -10.63
C GLU A 117 -29.29 6.30 -11.91
N GLU A 118 -28.51 7.06 -12.67
CA GLU A 118 -27.81 6.55 -13.85
C GLU A 118 -26.85 5.43 -13.51
N PHE A 119 -26.07 5.58 -12.43
CA PHE A 119 -25.15 4.54 -11.96
C PHE A 119 -25.88 3.25 -11.57
N ALA A 120 -27.03 3.37 -10.91
CA ALA A 120 -27.85 2.20 -10.57
C ALA A 120 -28.35 1.47 -11.84
N TYR A 121 -28.75 2.20 -12.89
CA TYR A 121 -29.11 1.58 -14.17
C TYR A 121 -27.90 0.90 -14.82
N GLN A 122 -26.71 1.50 -14.82
CA GLN A 122 -25.51 0.91 -15.39
C GLN A 122 -25.13 -0.42 -14.71
N ILE A 123 -25.32 -0.54 -13.39
CA ILE A 123 -25.06 -1.78 -12.66
C ILE A 123 -25.89 -2.95 -13.19
N PHE A 124 -27.13 -2.70 -13.64
CA PHE A 124 -28.05 -3.72 -14.12
C PHE A 124 -27.96 -3.93 -15.64
N ASP A 125 -27.85 -2.83 -16.40
CA ASP A 125 -28.02 -2.83 -17.85
C ASP A 125 -26.68 -2.95 -18.59
N ASP A 126 -25.57 -2.46 -18.03
CA ASP A 126 -24.26 -2.43 -18.69
C ASP A 126 -23.09 -2.85 -17.76
N ARG A 127 -23.25 -3.97 -17.09
CA ARG A 127 -22.16 -4.59 -16.29
C ARG A 127 -20.85 -4.75 -17.06
N PRO A 128 -20.86 -5.16 -18.36
CA PRO A 128 -19.61 -5.30 -19.10
C PRO A 128 -18.80 -4.00 -19.20
N ALA A 129 -19.46 -2.84 -19.36
CA ALA A 129 -18.77 -1.55 -19.42
C ALA A 129 -18.13 -1.19 -18.07
N LEU A 130 -18.82 -1.45 -16.95
CA LEU A 130 -18.28 -1.24 -15.61
C LEU A 130 -17.07 -2.16 -15.32
N HIS A 131 -17.11 -3.43 -15.75
CA HIS A 131 -15.98 -4.34 -15.64
C HIS A 131 -14.79 -3.88 -16.47
N ALA A 132 -15.02 -3.48 -17.73
CA ALA A 132 -13.95 -2.96 -18.60
C ALA A 132 -13.31 -1.69 -18.01
N GLN A 133 -14.08 -0.83 -17.37
CA GLN A 133 -13.54 0.34 -16.69
C GLN A 133 -12.69 -0.04 -15.47
N ALA A 134 -13.10 -1.06 -14.70
CA ALA A 134 -12.34 -1.56 -13.56
C ALA A 134 -11.03 -2.24 -13.96
N GLU A 135 -10.96 -2.85 -15.15
CA GLU A 135 -9.74 -3.49 -15.66
C GLU A 135 -8.67 -2.48 -16.14
N LEU A 136 -9.05 -1.22 -16.37
CA LEU A 136 -8.14 -0.16 -16.80
C LEU A 136 -7.44 0.58 -15.64
N MET A 137 -7.84 0.29 -14.40
CA MET A 137 -7.26 0.85 -13.17
C MET A 137 -6.27 -0.12 -12.53
#